data_6c7fe6b608ab02bfa421fd1d2f4c237b
#
_entry.id   6c7fe6b608ab02bfa421fd1d2f4c237b
#
_cell.length_a   1.000
_cell.length_b   1.000
_cell.length_c   1.000
_cell.angle_alpha   90.00
_cell.angle_beta   90.00
_cell.angle_gamma   90.00
#
_symmetry.space_group_name_H-M   'P 1'
#
loop_
_entity.id
_entity.type
_entity.pdbx_description
1 polymer ?
#
loop_
_entity_poly.entity_id
_entity_poly.type
_entity_poly.pdbx_seq_one_letter_code
_entity_poly.pdbx_strand_id
1 'polypeptide(L)'
;MSEDLRPTGRPLSNDELNQLADAWIRYWYAPKGSSIRNELSGATDLYELEYHNPEDLWRLILLIHGRDQSSRIQEVLSAGPVEALLAKHGDSFIDRIETQARFDSKFAKLLGGVWKNRMSDANWNRLQAVWDRSGWDGIPN
;
A
#
# COMPACT_ATOMS: atom_id res chain seq x y z
N MET A 1 21.13 -21.30 -0.12
CA MET A 1 20.85 -20.74 -0.41
C MET A 1 20.35 -20.06 -0.16
N SER A 2 20.51 -19.69 -0.08
CA SER A 2 20.00 -18.95 0.00
C SER A 2 19.23 -18.52 -0.01
N GLU A 3 19.22 -18.68 0.15
CA GLU A 3 18.36 -18.34 0.13
C GLU A 3 17.61 -17.57 0.47
N ASP A 4 17.80 -17.67 0.95
CA ASP A 4 17.09 -16.72 1.33
C ASP A 4 16.82 -15.70 0.41
N LEU A 5 17.51 -15.63 -0.42
CA LEU A 5 17.22 -14.76 -1.46
C LEU A 5 16.09 -15.29 -2.23
N ARG A 6 14.95 -14.61 -2.10
CA ARG A 6 13.82 -14.92 -2.95
C ARG A 6 14.14 -14.55 -4.36
N PRO A 7 13.98 -15.44 -5.34
CA PRO A 7 14.07 -15.03 -6.72
C PRO A 7 13.00 -13.98 -7.02
N THR A 8 13.34 -13.02 -7.87
CA THR A 8 12.39 -12.04 -8.34
C THR A 8 11.20 -12.78 -8.96
N GLY A 9 10.00 -12.41 -8.56
CA GLY A 9 8.78 -13.01 -9.07
C GLY A 9 8.26 -14.19 -8.27
N ARG A 10 9.05 -14.71 -7.33
CA ARG A 10 8.52 -15.76 -6.46
C ARG A 10 7.49 -15.15 -5.50
N PRO A 11 6.24 -15.65 -5.50
CA PRO A 11 5.24 -15.10 -4.60
C PRO A 11 5.59 -15.34 -3.14
N LEU A 12 5.25 -14.38 -2.30
CA LEU A 12 5.28 -14.61 -0.86
C LEU A 12 4.19 -15.61 -0.48
N SER A 13 4.48 -16.47 0.48
CA SER A 13 3.46 -17.34 1.03
C SER A 13 2.45 -16.52 1.83
N ASN A 14 1.29 -17.10 2.11
CA ASN A 14 0.30 -16.44 2.95
C ASN A 14 0.87 -16.13 4.34
N ASP A 15 1.66 -17.05 4.91
CA ASP A 15 2.29 -16.82 6.21
C ASP A 15 3.26 -15.65 6.16
N GLU A 16 4.08 -15.58 5.12
CA GLU A 16 5.01 -14.47 4.95
C GLU A 16 4.27 -13.14 4.82
N LEU A 17 3.19 -13.10 4.04
CA LEU A 17 2.39 -11.89 3.90
C LEU A 17 1.74 -11.48 5.22
N ASN A 18 1.21 -12.45 5.96
CA ASN A 18 0.58 -12.18 7.25
C ASN A 18 1.57 -11.61 8.25
N GLN A 19 2.77 -12.18 8.29
CA GLN A 19 3.82 -11.69 9.17
C GLN A 19 4.25 -10.28 8.80
N LEU A 20 4.41 -10.02 7.51
CA LEU A 20 4.80 -8.70 7.02
C LEU A 20 3.72 -7.66 7.33
N ALA A 21 2.46 -8.00 7.09
CA ALA A 21 1.35 -7.09 7.38
C ALA A 21 1.29 -6.74 8.86
N ASP A 22 1.44 -7.77 9.73
CA ASP A 22 1.43 -7.55 11.17
C ASP A 22 2.58 -6.64 11.61
N ALA A 23 3.78 -6.92 11.12
CA ALA A 23 4.96 -6.13 11.48
C ALA A 23 4.84 -4.68 10.99
N TRP A 24 4.32 -4.50 9.77
CA TRP A 24 4.12 -3.18 9.19
C TRP A 24 3.13 -2.36 10.02
N ILE A 25 2.00 -2.95 10.39
CA ILE A 25 0.99 -2.28 11.20
C ILE A 25 1.56 -1.92 12.57
N ARG A 26 2.25 -2.86 13.22
CA ARG A 26 2.84 -2.62 14.54
C ARG A 26 3.89 -1.51 14.51
N TYR A 27 4.67 -1.44 13.42
CA TYR A 27 5.64 -0.37 13.26
C TYR A 27 4.98 1.00 13.35
N TRP A 28 3.86 1.17 12.64
CA TRP A 28 3.22 2.48 12.56
C TRP A 28 2.47 2.87 13.83
N TYR A 29 2.15 1.90 14.68
CA TYR A 29 1.59 2.20 16.00
C TYR A 29 2.66 2.44 17.06
N ALA A 30 3.87 1.99 16.85
CA ALA A 30 4.93 2.16 17.84
C ALA A 30 5.38 3.62 17.88
N PRO A 31 5.71 4.14 19.07
CA PRO A 31 6.17 5.53 19.18
C PRO A 31 7.48 5.74 18.42
N LYS A 32 7.62 6.93 17.84
CA LYS A 32 8.87 7.29 17.15
C LYS A 32 10.02 7.21 18.14
N GLY A 33 11.12 6.61 17.69
CA GLY A 33 12.31 6.45 18.51
C GLY A 33 12.27 5.31 19.50
N SER A 34 11.15 4.56 19.57
CA SER A 34 11.07 3.42 20.47
C SER A 34 11.91 2.26 19.96
N SER A 35 12.34 1.39 20.88
CA SER A 35 13.10 0.20 20.49
C SER A 35 12.24 -0.75 19.65
N ILE A 36 10.95 -0.83 19.94
CA ILE A 36 10.02 -1.66 19.17
C ILE A 36 9.99 -1.19 17.72
N ARG A 37 9.89 0.13 17.51
CA ARG A 37 9.86 0.67 16.16
C ARG A 37 11.16 0.38 15.42
N ASN A 38 12.29 0.52 16.11
CA ASN A 38 13.58 0.21 15.52
C ASN A 38 13.67 -1.27 15.10
N GLU A 39 13.19 -2.17 15.93
CA GLU A 39 13.19 -3.60 15.63
C GLU A 39 12.32 -3.93 14.42
N LEU A 40 11.25 -3.20 14.22
CA LEU A 40 10.31 -3.47 13.13
C LEU A 40 10.62 -2.67 11.87
N SER A 41 11.69 -1.88 11.86
CA SER A 41 11.96 -0.96 10.74
C SER A 41 12.10 -1.69 9.40
N GLY A 42 12.58 -2.93 9.40
CA GLY A 42 12.69 -3.70 8.16
C GLY A 42 11.35 -3.96 7.49
N ALA A 43 10.25 -3.93 8.25
CA ALA A 43 8.92 -4.15 7.67
C ALA A 43 8.45 -3.01 6.79
N THR A 44 9.06 -1.83 6.91
CA THR A 44 8.69 -0.69 6.08
C THR A 44 9.55 -0.57 4.82
N ASP A 45 10.56 -1.42 4.70
CA ASP A 45 11.38 -1.44 3.50
C ASP A 45 10.74 -2.39 2.51
N LEU A 46 9.90 -1.85 1.65
CA LEU A 46 9.14 -2.62 0.68
C LEU A 46 9.78 -2.55 -0.71
N TYR A 47 11.07 -2.22 -0.77
CA TYR A 47 11.78 -2.02 -2.03
C TYR A 47 11.62 -3.22 -2.98
N GLU A 48 11.84 -4.43 -2.48
CA GLU A 48 11.72 -5.63 -3.32
C GLU A 48 10.32 -5.78 -3.90
N LEU A 49 9.31 -5.53 -3.08
CA LEU A 49 7.93 -5.63 -3.55
C LEU A 49 7.62 -4.53 -4.54
N GLU A 50 8.06 -3.30 -4.26
CA GLU A 50 7.78 -2.16 -5.13
C GLU A 50 8.42 -2.31 -6.50
N TYR A 51 9.63 -2.82 -6.57
CA TYR A 51 10.37 -2.88 -7.82
C TYR A 51 10.27 -4.23 -8.52
N HIS A 52 10.15 -5.32 -7.77
CA HIS A 52 10.29 -6.65 -8.35
C HIS A 52 9.10 -7.56 -8.15
N ASN A 53 8.23 -7.27 -7.19
CA ASN A 53 7.07 -8.11 -6.91
C ASN A 53 5.81 -7.27 -6.65
N PRO A 54 5.37 -6.48 -7.64
CA PRO A 54 4.19 -5.62 -7.43
C PRO A 54 2.91 -6.41 -7.16
N GLU A 55 2.81 -7.66 -7.62
CA GLU A 55 1.67 -8.50 -7.28
C GLU A 55 1.60 -8.75 -5.77
N ASP A 56 2.74 -9.01 -5.15
CA ASP A 56 2.79 -9.18 -3.70
C ASP A 56 2.53 -7.87 -2.97
N LEU A 57 2.98 -6.76 -3.52
CA LEU A 57 2.66 -5.46 -2.94
C LEU A 57 1.15 -5.22 -2.94
N TRP A 58 0.48 -5.55 -4.04
CA TRP A 58 -0.97 -5.45 -4.13
C TRP A 58 -1.66 -6.33 -3.09
N ARG A 59 -1.21 -7.59 -2.97
CA ARG A 59 -1.76 -8.51 -1.96
C ARG A 59 -1.57 -7.97 -0.55
N LEU A 60 -0.39 -7.40 -0.28
CA LEU A 60 -0.09 -6.82 1.03
C LEU A 60 -0.99 -5.61 1.32
N ILE A 61 -1.18 -4.74 0.32
CA ILE A 61 -2.06 -3.58 0.46
C ILE A 61 -3.47 -4.02 0.85
N LEU A 62 -4.03 -4.99 0.14
CA LEU A 62 -5.38 -5.47 0.42
C LEU A 62 -5.47 -6.11 1.80
N LEU A 63 -4.44 -6.83 2.20
CA LEU A 63 -4.41 -7.49 3.50
C LEU A 63 -4.38 -6.46 4.65
N ILE A 64 -3.52 -5.46 4.54
CA ILE A 64 -3.43 -4.40 5.54
C ILE A 64 -4.74 -3.61 5.59
N HIS A 65 -5.27 -3.25 4.43
CA HIS A 65 -6.53 -2.50 4.35
C HIS A 65 -7.67 -3.25 5.02
N GLY A 66 -7.76 -4.55 4.80
CA GLY A 66 -8.82 -5.35 5.41
C GLY A 66 -8.64 -5.58 6.90
N ARG A 67 -7.39 -5.50 7.36
CA ARG A 67 -7.06 -5.84 8.74
C ARG A 67 -7.19 -4.66 9.69
N ASP A 68 -6.89 -3.45 9.22
CA ASP A 68 -6.87 -2.26 10.09
C ASP A 68 -7.35 -1.04 9.30
N GLN A 69 -8.55 -0.57 9.63
CA GLN A 69 -9.17 0.55 8.93
C GLN A 69 -9.14 1.85 9.74
N SER A 70 -8.25 1.91 10.73
CA SER A 70 -8.04 3.17 11.47
C SER A 70 -7.51 4.24 10.53
N SER A 71 -7.78 5.50 10.87
CA SER A 71 -7.26 6.63 10.08
C SER A 71 -5.75 6.58 9.96
N ARG A 72 -5.08 6.24 11.07
CA ARG A 72 -3.62 6.19 11.08
C ARG A 72 -3.08 5.22 10.02
N ILE A 73 -3.60 4.01 10.00
CA ILE A 73 -3.10 3.00 9.06
C ILE A 73 -3.51 3.32 7.63
N GLN A 74 -4.74 3.77 7.42
CA GLN A 74 -5.20 4.12 6.08
C GLN A 74 -4.40 5.28 5.48
N GLU A 75 -4.05 6.28 6.29
CA GLU A 75 -3.24 7.41 5.82
C GLU A 75 -1.86 6.97 5.35
N VAL A 76 -1.18 6.14 6.15
CA VAL A 76 0.15 5.67 5.79
C VAL A 76 0.11 4.72 4.61
N LEU A 77 -0.92 3.87 4.57
CA LEU A 77 -1.08 2.92 3.47
C LEU A 77 -1.29 3.64 2.14
N SER A 78 -2.13 4.68 2.12
CA SER A 78 -2.38 5.42 0.89
C SER A 78 -1.15 6.23 0.44
N ALA A 79 -0.47 6.87 1.36
CA ALA A 79 0.68 7.74 1.04
C ALA A 79 1.96 6.95 0.76
N GLY A 80 2.03 5.70 1.15
CA GLY A 80 3.21 4.86 0.95
C GLY A 80 2.98 3.78 -0.09
N PRO A 81 2.55 2.58 0.34
CA PRO A 81 2.46 1.44 -0.59
C PRO A 81 1.54 1.66 -1.79
N VAL A 82 0.36 2.26 -1.59
CA VAL A 82 -0.58 2.47 -2.71
C VAL A 82 0.00 3.47 -3.71
N GLU A 83 0.53 4.57 -3.21
CA GLU A 83 1.14 5.57 -4.08
C GLU A 83 2.32 4.99 -4.84
N ALA A 84 3.16 4.19 -4.17
CA ALA A 84 4.31 3.56 -4.81
C ALA A 84 3.88 2.60 -5.92
N LEU A 85 2.84 1.80 -5.66
CA LEU A 85 2.33 0.88 -6.67
C LEU A 85 1.84 1.62 -7.91
N LEU A 86 1.08 2.71 -7.70
CA LEU A 86 0.56 3.50 -8.80
C LEU A 86 1.64 4.28 -9.53
N ALA A 87 2.65 4.78 -8.81
CA ALA A 87 3.73 5.53 -9.44
C ALA A 87 4.62 4.65 -10.32
N LYS A 88 4.86 3.41 -9.88
CA LYS A 88 5.81 2.53 -10.56
C LYS A 88 5.14 1.54 -11.51
N HIS A 89 3.90 1.14 -11.22
CA HIS A 89 3.21 0.09 -11.95
C HIS A 89 1.76 0.44 -12.27
N GLY A 90 1.48 1.74 -12.37
CA GLY A 90 0.10 2.22 -12.53
C GLY A 90 -0.64 1.58 -13.68
N ASP A 91 0.00 1.46 -14.84
CA ASP A 91 -0.66 0.90 -16.03
C ASP A 91 -1.08 -0.55 -15.81
N SER A 92 -0.31 -1.29 -15.04
CA SER A 92 -0.60 -2.71 -14.79
C SER A 92 -1.66 -2.91 -13.71
N PHE A 93 -1.87 -1.93 -12.83
CA PHE A 93 -2.74 -2.12 -11.67
C PHE A 93 -3.96 -1.22 -11.63
N ILE A 94 -4.03 -0.19 -12.47
CA ILE A 94 -5.14 0.77 -12.39
C ILE A 94 -6.50 0.09 -12.57
N ASP A 95 -6.59 -0.91 -13.45
CA ASP A 95 -7.86 -1.63 -13.64
C ASP A 95 -8.31 -2.33 -12.36
N ARG A 96 -7.37 -2.99 -11.67
CA ARG A 96 -7.69 -3.69 -10.42
C ARG A 96 -8.05 -2.70 -9.32
N ILE A 97 -7.38 -1.57 -9.28
CA ILE A 97 -7.64 -0.52 -8.30
C ILE A 97 -9.04 0.04 -8.51
N GLU A 98 -9.41 0.32 -9.76
CA GLU A 98 -10.76 0.78 -10.08
C GLU A 98 -11.81 -0.24 -9.65
N THR A 99 -11.59 -1.50 -9.98
CA THR A 99 -12.52 -2.57 -9.64
C THR A 99 -12.69 -2.67 -8.13
N GLN A 100 -11.58 -2.66 -7.40
CA GLN A 100 -11.64 -2.74 -5.94
C GLN A 100 -12.40 -1.56 -5.35
N ALA A 101 -12.16 -0.35 -5.85
CA ALA A 101 -12.85 0.84 -5.36
C ALA A 101 -14.36 0.79 -5.61
N ARG A 102 -14.79 0.18 -6.71
CA ARG A 102 -16.22 0.06 -7.01
C ARG A 102 -16.92 -0.93 -6.11
N PHE A 103 -16.22 -1.96 -5.64
CA PHE A 103 -16.80 -2.97 -4.76
C PHE A 103 -16.61 -2.68 -3.27
N ASP A 104 -15.66 -1.81 -2.94
CA ASP A 104 -15.28 -1.59 -1.55
C ASP A 104 -15.21 -0.08 -1.31
N SER A 105 -16.25 0.47 -0.71
CA SER A 105 -16.33 1.91 -0.46
C SER A 105 -15.21 2.40 0.46
N LYS A 106 -14.72 1.54 1.35
CA LYS A 106 -13.61 1.89 2.24
C LYS A 106 -12.31 1.97 1.47
N PHE A 107 -12.15 1.15 0.43
CA PHE A 107 -10.98 1.24 -0.44
C PHE A 107 -11.04 2.51 -1.29
N ALA A 108 -12.23 2.86 -1.79
CA ALA A 108 -12.40 4.14 -2.51
C ALA A 108 -11.99 5.31 -1.62
N LYS A 109 -12.33 5.25 -0.34
CA LYS A 109 -11.94 6.29 0.61
C LYS A 109 -10.44 6.29 0.88
N LEU A 110 -9.82 5.11 0.94
CA LEU A 110 -8.37 5.00 1.06
C LEU A 110 -7.69 5.73 -0.10
N LEU A 111 -8.20 5.54 -1.33
CA LEU A 111 -7.63 6.18 -2.51
C LEU A 111 -7.67 7.70 -2.44
N GLY A 112 -8.61 8.26 -1.68
CA GLY A 112 -8.71 9.71 -1.52
C GLY A 112 -7.47 10.35 -0.91
N GLY A 113 -6.63 9.56 -0.24
CA GLY A 113 -5.39 10.06 0.36
C GLY A 113 -4.17 9.95 -0.55
N VAL A 114 -4.33 9.41 -1.76
CA VAL A 114 -3.20 9.21 -2.68
C VAL A 114 -2.87 10.52 -3.38
N TRP A 115 -1.57 10.80 -3.51
CA TRP A 115 -1.08 11.95 -4.26
C TRP A 115 -0.63 11.51 -5.65
N LYS A 116 -0.66 12.42 -6.61
CA LYS A 116 -0.31 12.10 -7.99
C LYS A 116 1.13 11.59 -8.14
N ASN A 117 2.06 12.28 -7.51
CA ASN A 117 3.47 11.94 -7.58
C ASN A 117 3.91 11.70 -9.04
N ARG A 118 4.45 10.50 -9.34
CA ARG A 118 4.92 10.16 -10.70
C ARG A 118 3.89 9.42 -11.54
N MET A 119 2.67 9.38 -11.07
CA MET A 119 1.59 8.74 -11.82
C MET A 119 1.33 9.51 -13.12
N SER A 120 0.98 8.79 -14.18
CA SER A 120 0.60 9.45 -15.44
C SER A 120 -0.69 10.23 -15.25
N ASP A 121 -0.89 11.24 -16.10
CA ASP A 121 -2.14 12.01 -16.07
C ASP A 121 -3.34 11.11 -16.32
N ALA A 122 -3.21 10.16 -17.23
CA ALA A 122 -4.30 9.24 -17.55
C ALA A 122 -4.71 8.42 -16.32
N ASN A 123 -3.73 7.85 -15.61
CA ASN A 123 -4.01 7.04 -14.41
C ASN A 123 -4.52 7.92 -13.27
N TRP A 124 -3.98 9.12 -13.14
CA TRP A 124 -4.47 10.08 -12.14
C TRP A 124 -5.94 10.41 -12.36
N ASN A 125 -6.32 10.66 -13.61
CA ASN A 125 -7.72 10.95 -13.94
C ASN A 125 -8.62 9.75 -13.65
N ARG A 126 -8.16 8.54 -13.93
CA ARG A 126 -8.93 7.34 -13.65
C ARG A 126 -9.10 7.13 -12.14
N LEU A 127 -8.04 7.39 -11.37
CA LEU A 127 -8.09 7.28 -9.91
C LEU A 127 -9.11 8.27 -9.35
N GLN A 128 -9.07 9.51 -9.79
CA GLN A 128 -9.98 10.56 -9.32
C GLN A 128 -11.44 10.22 -9.63
N ALA A 129 -11.68 9.46 -10.69
CA ALA A 129 -13.04 9.09 -11.07
C ALA A 129 -13.66 8.06 -10.12
N VAL A 130 -12.84 7.34 -9.33
CA VAL A 130 -13.34 6.29 -8.44
C VAL A 130 -13.06 6.55 -6.96
N TRP A 131 -12.26 7.55 -6.61
CA TRP A 131 -11.90 7.78 -5.22
C TRP A 131 -13.00 8.53 -4.47
N ASP A 132 -13.00 8.37 -3.15
CA ASP A 132 -13.87 9.10 -2.24
C ASP A 132 -12.99 9.98 -1.36
N ARG A 133 -13.01 11.30 -1.61
CA ARG A 133 -12.17 12.25 -0.88
C ARG A 133 -12.78 12.69 0.46
N SER A 134 -13.97 12.20 0.80
CA SER A 134 -14.58 12.58 2.06
C SER A 134 -13.69 12.13 3.22
N GLY A 135 -13.50 13.00 4.19
CA GLY A 135 -12.59 12.73 5.30
C GLY A 135 -11.14 13.13 5.04
N TRP A 136 -10.81 13.55 3.83
CA TRP A 136 -9.46 14.00 3.47
C TRP A 136 -9.41 15.52 3.29
N ASP A 137 -10.18 16.23 4.07
CA ASP A 137 -10.26 17.70 3.98
C ASP A 137 -8.90 18.31 4.28
N GLY A 138 -8.54 19.32 3.50
CA GLY A 138 -7.27 20.00 3.67
C GLY A 138 -6.13 19.43 2.85
N ILE A 139 -6.34 18.31 2.17
CA ILE A 139 -5.33 17.74 1.27
C ILE A 139 -5.46 18.42 -0.09
N PRO A 140 -4.38 19.01 -0.62
CA PRO A 140 -4.46 19.64 -1.95
C PRO A 140 -4.79 18.63 -3.04
N ASN A 141 -5.48 19.10 -4.05
CA ASN A 141 -5.78 18.27 -5.22
C ASN A 141 -4.61 18.21 -6.19
#